data_71bc9d4b932a06953b7dd2a4235d219e
#
_entry.id   71bc9d4b932a06953b7dd2a4235d219e
#
_cell.length_a   1.000
_cell.length_b   1.000
_cell.length_c   1.000
_cell.angle_alpha   90.00
_cell.angle_beta   90.00
_cell.angle_gamma   90.00
#
_symmetry.space_group_name_H-M   'P 1'
#
loop_
_entity.id
_entity.type
_entity.pdbx_description
1 polymer ?
#
loop_
_entity_poly.entity_id
_entity_poly.type
_entity_poly.pdbx_seq_one_letter_code
_entity_poly.pdbx_strand_id
1 'polypeptide(L)'
;MAWDPASAGDWMAAFRMAEGETLAGLLEDYAQVACRTDELVAGLPGLDATQPLPQAPWFEPGARWSARRVLLHVIAETSQHAGHADIIRESLDGAKSMG
;
A
#
# COMPACT_ATOMS: atom_id res chain seq x y z
N MET A 1 -5.05 -6.58 14.74
CA MET A 1 -5.65 -7.53 13.79
C MET A 1 -4.65 -8.65 13.51
N ALA A 2 -5.08 -9.88 13.59
CA ALA A 2 -4.21 -11.03 13.30
C ALA A 2 -4.43 -11.49 11.86
N TRP A 3 -3.37 -11.94 11.21
CA TRP A 3 -3.48 -12.54 9.90
C TRP A 3 -4.12 -13.92 10.00
N ASP A 4 -5.09 -14.20 9.11
CA ASP A 4 -5.84 -15.46 9.07
C ASP A 4 -5.58 -16.17 7.74
N PRO A 5 -4.99 -17.38 7.74
CA PRO A 5 -4.79 -18.13 6.51
C PRO A 5 -6.09 -18.45 5.76
N ALA A 6 -7.21 -18.56 6.46
CA ALA A 6 -8.50 -18.84 5.84
C ALA A 6 -8.99 -17.68 4.95
N SER A 7 -8.45 -16.46 5.13
CA SER A 7 -8.77 -15.30 4.31
C SER A 7 -7.96 -15.21 3.01
N ALA A 8 -7.10 -16.19 2.73
CA ALA A 8 -6.24 -16.16 1.55
C ALA A 8 -7.02 -16.04 0.23
N GLY A 9 -8.21 -16.64 0.14
CA GLY A 9 -9.08 -16.52 -1.02
C GLY A 9 -9.53 -15.08 -1.26
N ASP A 10 -9.90 -14.37 -0.19
CA ASP A 10 -10.30 -12.95 -0.28
C ASP A 10 -9.11 -12.07 -0.66
N TRP A 11 -7.93 -12.36 -0.11
CA TRP A 11 -6.71 -11.64 -0.46
C TRP A 11 -6.35 -11.81 -1.93
N MET A 12 -6.47 -13.02 -2.47
CA MET A 12 -6.22 -13.29 -3.89
C MET A 12 -7.21 -12.57 -4.80
N ALA A 13 -8.45 -12.40 -4.38
CA ALA A 13 -9.46 -11.65 -5.14
C ALA A 13 -9.09 -10.16 -5.30
N ALA A 14 -8.26 -9.61 -4.43
CA ALA A 14 -7.79 -8.22 -4.52
C ALA A 14 -6.94 -7.96 -5.77
N PHE A 15 -6.41 -8.99 -6.41
CA PHE A 15 -5.63 -8.87 -7.65
C PHE A 15 -6.47 -8.93 -8.92
N ARG A 16 -7.79 -8.95 -8.80
CA ARG A 16 -8.72 -8.98 -9.93
C ARG A 16 -9.74 -7.86 -9.80
N MET A 17 -10.10 -7.28 -10.93
CA MET A 17 -11.20 -6.34 -10.94
C MET A 17 -12.50 -7.07 -10.67
N ALA A 18 -13.26 -6.59 -9.69
CA ALA A 18 -14.58 -7.09 -9.39
C ALA A 18 -15.60 -6.54 -10.41
N GLU A 19 -16.74 -7.21 -10.52
CA GLU A 19 -17.84 -6.73 -11.33
C GLU A 19 -18.28 -5.33 -10.83
N GLY A 20 -18.45 -4.40 -11.75
CA GLY A 20 -18.82 -3.03 -11.43
C GLY A 20 -17.64 -2.09 -11.11
N GLU A 21 -16.44 -2.63 -10.93
CA GLU A 21 -15.25 -1.78 -10.79
C GLU A 21 -14.85 -1.17 -12.13
N THR A 22 -14.41 0.07 -12.10
CA THR A 22 -13.89 0.79 -13.27
C THR A 22 -12.56 1.43 -12.95
N LEU A 23 -11.72 1.68 -13.96
CA LEU A 23 -10.47 2.40 -13.77
C LEU A 23 -10.71 3.79 -13.18
N ALA A 24 -11.70 4.52 -13.69
CA ALA A 24 -12.03 5.85 -13.17
C ALA A 24 -12.42 5.79 -11.69
N GLY A 25 -13.23 4.81 -11.28
CA GLY A 25 -13.61 4.61 -9.89
C GLY A 25 -12.43 4.28 -8.99
N LEU A 26 -11.52 3.42 -9.45
CA LEU A 26 -10.32 3.07 -8.70
C LEU A 26 -9.38 4.26 -8.54
N LEU A 27 -9.21 5.08 -9.57
CA LEU A 27 -8.41 6.30 -9.50
C LEU A 27 -9.01 7.33 -8.54
N GLU A 28 -10.33 7.45 -8.52
CA GLU A 28 -11.03 8.31 -7.57
C GLU A 28 -10.83 7.82 -6.13
N ASP A 29 -10.97 6.52 -5.88
CA ASP A 29 -10.73 5.92 -4.58
C ASP A 29 -9.28 6.15 -4.12
N TYR A 30 -8.33 6.00 -5.02
CA TYR A 30 -6.92 6.27 -4.74
C TYR A 30 -6.71 7.74 -4.36
N ALA A 31 -7.31 8.67 -5.08
CA ALA A 31 -7.19 10.10 -4.78
C ALA A 31 -7.76 10.43 -3.40
N GLN A 32 -8.88 9.81 -3.02
CA GLN A 32 -9.46 9.99 -1.68
C GLN A 32 -8.56 9.46 -0.58
N VAL A 33 -7.97 8.29 -0.77
CA VAL A 33 -7.03 7.70 0.19
C VAL A 33 -5.80 8.57 0.33
N ALA A 34 -5.25 9.07 -0.77
CA ALA A 34 -4.09 9.96 -0.76
C ALA A 34 -4.39 11.25 0.00
N CYS A 35 -5.55 11.85 -0.23
CA CYS A 35 -5.98 13.06 0.47
C CYS A 35 -6.10 12.83 1.99
N ARG A 36 -6.74 11.73 2.39
CA ARG A 36 -6.86 11.38 3.82
C ARG A 36 -5.50 11.11 4.46
N THR A 37 -4.58 10.50 3.74
CA THR A 37 -3.22 10.26 4.21
C THR A 37 -2.49 11.58 4.44
N ASP A 38 -2.58 12.50 3.49
CA ASP A 38 -1.97 13.83 3.61
C ASP A 38 -2.51 14.59 4.82
N GLU A 39 -3.81 14.57 5.04
CA GLU A 39 -4.45 15.21 6.17
C GLU A 39 -3.99 14.59 7.50
N LEU A 40 -3.92 13.27 7.56
CA LEU A 40 -3.47 12.55 8.74
C LEU A 40 -2.02 12.88 9.07
N VAL A 41 -1.15 12.90 8.08
CA VAL A 41 0.26 13.23 8.26
C VAL A 41 0.43 14.67 8.73
N ALA A 42 -0.31 15.61 8.14
CA ALA A 42 -0.26 17.02 8.52
C ALA A 42 -0.74 17.24 9.96
N GLY A 43 -1.64 16.40 10.46
CA GLY A 43 -2.16 16.47 11.82
C GLY A 43 -1.32 15.76 12.87
N LEU A 44 -0.26 15.07 12.50
CA LEU A 44 0.58 14.36 13.48
C LEU A 44 1.37 15.34 14.32
N PRO A 45 1.38 15.16 15.67
CA PRO A 45 2.18 16.02 16.54
C PRO A 45 3.67 15.75 16.45
N GLY A 46 4.07 14.60 15.91
CA GLY A 46 5.45 14.20 15.71
C GLY A 46 5.53 12.85 15.02
N LEU A 47 6.72 12.46 14.64
CA LEU A 47 6.94 11.23 13.85
C LEU A 47 7.54 10.08 14.66
N ASP A 48 7.88 10.29 15.93
CA ASP A 48 8.64 9.32 16.71
C ASP A 48 7.79 8.48 17.68
N ALA A 49 6.52 8.83 17.88
CA ALA A 49 5.60 8.00 18.65
C ALA A 49 5.39 6.66 17.93
N THR A 50 5.39 5.58 18.72
CA THR A 50 5.26 4.23 18.16
C THR A 50 3.90 3.63 18.46
N GLN A 51 3.49 2.70 17.59
CA GLN A 51 2.29 1.91 17.76
C GLN A 51 2.62 0.44 17.53
N PRO A 52 1.94 -0.49 18.23
CA PRO A 52 2.14 -1.91 17.99
C PRO A 52 1.68 -2.31 16.58
N LEU A 53 2.43 -3.22 15.96
CA LEU A 53 2.03 -3.79 14.68
C LEU A 53 1.02 -4.91 14.91
N PRO A 54 0.17 -5.21 13.90
CA PRO A 54 -0.71 -6.38 13.94
C PRO A 54 0.09 -7.66 14.10
N GLN A 55 -0.51 -8.66 14.72
CA GLN A 55 0.07 -9.98 14.75
C GLN A 55 -0.03 -10.62 13.36
N ALA A 56 1.13 -10.91 12.78
CA ALA A 56 1.23 -11.54 11.48
C ALA A 56 2.55 -12.31 11.39
N PRO A 57 2.65 -13.36 10.55
CA PRO A 57 3.86 -14.19 10.49
C PRO A 57 5.10 -13.45 9.98
N TRP A 58 4.92 -12.32 9.29
CA TRP A 58 6.03 -11.50 8.78
C TRP A 58 6.50 -10.41 9.74
N PHE A 59 5.84 -10.25 10.89
CA PHE A 59 6.29 -9.34 11.94
C PHE A 59 6.79 -10.11 13.15
N GLU A 60 7.84 -9.60 13.79
CA GLU A 60 8.28 -10.14 15.07
C GLU A 60 7.21 -9.90 16.14
N PRO A 61 7.01 -10.85 17.09
CA PRO A 61 6.10 -10.63 18.20
C PRO A 61 6.46 -9.38 18.99
N GLY A 62 5.47 -8.53 19.24
CA GLY A 62 5.66 -7.29 19.99
C GLY A 62 6.33 -6.17 19.21
N ALA A 63 6.50 -6.32 17.89
CA ALA A 63 7.08 -5.27 17.04
C ALA A 63 6.26 -3.99 17.08
N ARG A 64 6.94 -2.86 17.11
CA ARG A 64 6.35 -1.52 17.12
C ARG A 64 7.05 -0.65 16.08
N TRP A 65 6.27 0.17 15.38
CA TRP A 65 6.82 1.11 14.41
C TRP A 65 6.42 2.54 14.77
N SER A 66 7.34 3.47 14.52
CA SER A 66 7.04 4.90 14.57
C SER A 66 6.30 5.33 13.31
N ALA A 67 5.65 6.48 13.36
CA ALA A 67 5.03 7.08 12.17
C ALA A 67 6.08 7.34 11.09
N ARG A 68 7.29 7.78 11.46
CA ARG A 68 8.41 7.96 10.54
C ARG A 68 8.72 6.68 9.77
N ARG A 69 8.82 5.56 10.49
CA ARG A 69 9.11 4.27 9.85
C ARG A 69 7.99 3.83 8.91
N VAL A 70 6.75 4.03 9.30
CA VAL A 70 5.60 3.72 8.43
C VAL A 70 5.66 4.53 7.14
N LEU A 71 5.92 5.82 7.23
CA LEU A 71 5.99 6.69 6.05
C LEU A 71 7.17 6.32 5.15
N LEU A 72 8.33 6.01 5.71
CA LEU A 72 9.48 5.55 4.93
C LEU A 72 9.19 4.21 4.25
N HIS A 73 8.47 3.32 4.93
CA HIS A 73 8.05 2.05 4.36
C HIS A 73 7.09 2.26 3.18
N VAL A 74 6.13 3.19 3.31
CA VAL A 74 5.20 3.53 2.23
C VAL A 74 5.96 4.06 1.02
N ILE A 75 6.97 4.91 1.21
CA ILE A 75 7.81 5.42 0.13
C ILE A 75 8.53 4.27 -0.58
N ALA A 76 9.15 3.37 0.17
CA ALA A 76 9.87 2.23 -0.39
C ALA A 76 8.94 1.29 -1.16
N GLU A 77 7.80 0.93 -0.58
CA GLU A 77 6.80 0.05 -1.19
C GLU A 77 6.22 0.67 -2.46
N THR A 78 5.86 1.94 -2.42
CA THR A 78 5.31 2.64 -3.58
C THR A 78 6.31 2.68 -4.73
N SER A 79 7.58 2.93 -4.43
CA SER A 79 8.65 2.95 -5.42
C SER A 79 8.85 1.57 -6.06
N GLN A 80 8.82 0.51 -5.26
CA GLN A 80 8.95 -0.87 -5.77
C GLN A 80 7.75 -1.25 -6.65
N HIS A 81 6.54 -0.96 -6.21
CA HIS A 81 5.34 -1.25 -6.99
C HIS A 81 5.30 -0.46 -8.29
N ALA A 82 5.72 0.81 -8.27
CA ALA A 82 5.81 1.62 -9.48
C ALA A 82 6.82 1.04 -10.48
N GLY A 83 7.97 0.57 -9.99
CA GLY A 83 8.98 -0.09 -10.83
C GLY A 83 8.45 -1.38 -11.46
N HIS A 84 7.76 -2.22 -10.69
CA HIS A 84 7.14 -3.45 -11.21
C HIS A 84 6.06 -3.14 -12.24
N ALA A 85 5.21 -2.14 -11.98
CA ALA A 85 4.19 -1.72 -12.93
C ALA A 85 4.79 -1.23 -14.24
N ASP A 86 5.91 -0.51 -14.18
CA ASP A 86 6.62 -0.03 -15.35
C ASP A 86 7.19 -1.18 -16.19
N ILE A 87 7.77 -2.19 -15.55
CA ILE A 87 8.25 -3.40 -16.22
C ILE A 87 7.11 -4.14 -16.91
N ILE A 88 5.98 -4.31 -16.24
CA ILE A 88 4.80 -4.96 -16.82
C ILE A 88 4.30 -4.18 -18.04
N ARG A 89 4.20 -2.86 -17.92
CA ARG A 89 3.78 -2.00 -19.02
C ARG A 89 4.74 -2.10 -20.21
N GLU A 90 6.06 -2.07 -19.97
CA GLU A 90 7.06 -2.19 -21.02
C GLU A 90 6.93 -3.52 -21.78
N SER A 91 6.60 -4.60 -21.05
CA SER A 91 6.39 -5.90 -21.69
C SER A 91 5.14 -5.96 -22.56
N LEU A 92 4.16 -5.07 -22.31
CA LEU A 92 2.91 -5.02 -23.06
C LEU A 92 2.98 -4.11 -24.28
N ASP A 93 3.59 -2.93 -24.17
CA ASP A 93 3.58 -1.93 -25.24
C ASP A 93 4.98 -1.38 -25.60
N GLY A 94 6.02 -1.80 -24.91
CA GLY A 94 7.39 -1.35 -25.14
C GLY A 94 7.70 0.05 -24.65
N ALA A 95 6.74 0.77 -24.05
CA ALA A 95 6.95 2.11 -23.54
C ALA A 95 7.63 2.07 -22.16
N LYS A 96 8.44 3.08 -21.88
CA LYS A 96 9.11 3.24 -20.58
C LYS A 96 8.71 4.57 -19.95
N SER A 97 8.47 4.54 -18.64
CA SER A 97 8.19 5.76 -17.89
C SER A 97 9.45 6.60 -17.69
N MET A 98 10.62 5.97 -17.62
CA MET A 98 11.90 6.62 -17.39
C MET A 98 12.94 6.08 -18.37
N GLY A 99 13.38 6.94 -19.24
CA GLY A 99 14.49 6.70 -20.15
C GLY A 99 14.32 5.61 -21.15
#